data_45e29d5b4500493b0a591aee1e5f3344
#
_entry.id   45e29d5b4500493b0a591aee1e5f3344
#
_cell.length_a   1.000
_cell.length_b   1.000
_cell.length_c   1.000
_cell.angle_alpha   90.00
_cell.angle_beta   90.00
_cell.angle_gamma   90.00
#
_symmetry.space_group_name_H-M   'P 1'
#
loop_
_entity.id
_entity.type
_entity.pdbx_description
1 polymer ?
#
loop_
_entity_poly.entity_id
_entity_poly.type
_entity_poly.pdbx_seq_one_letter_code
_entity_poly.pdbx_strand_id
1 'polypeptide(L)'
;MAMVRVGLTGGIGSGKSTAAGMLAALGAVVIDADAISRSVTAAGGSAIPALQAEFGPAFVTRDGALDRDRMREATYADPGVRKRLEAIVHPLVGAESTRQEELALAGGASCIVFDIPLLVESRRWRQRVDLVLVIDCPAELQVERVVRRSALAAATVRKIIASQATRAQRLAAADIVVSNTGATPEVLATEIEQLKSRFGL
;
A
#
# COMPACT_ATOMS: atom_id res chain seq x y z
N MET A 1 -24.86 -11.60 1.68
CA MET A 1 -23.89 -11.32 2.76
C MET A 1 -23.52 -9.86 2.70
N ALA A 2 -23.19 -9.22 3.83
CA ALA A 2 -22.67 -7.85 3.82
C ALA A 2 -21.26 -7.88 3.21
N MET A 3 -20.93 -6.91 2.35
CA MET A 3 -19.60 -6.74 1.77
C MET A 3 -18.57 -6.46 2.88
N VAL A 4 -17.39 -7.07 2.78
CA VAL A 4 -16.29 -6.91 3.74
C VAL A 4 -15.19 -6.03 3.16
N ARG A 5 -14.76 -5.01 3.91
CA ARG A 5 -13.62 -4.16 3.59
C ARG A 5 -12.41 -4.61 4.38
N VAL A 6 -11.41 -5.12 3.69
CA VAL A 6 -10.15 -5.60 4.31
C VAL A 6 -9.03 -4.62 4.01
N GLY A 7 -8.41 -4.10 5.05
CA GLY A 7 -7.15 -3.35 4.92
C GLY A 7 -5.97 -4.31 4.95
N LEU A 8 -5.29 -4.47 3.83
CA LEU A 8 -4.10 -5.33 3.71
C LEU A 8 -2.83 -4.51 3.93
N THR A 9 -2.01 -4.94 4.88
CA THR A 9 -0.73 -4.28 5.17
C THR A 9 0.36 -5.29 5.53
N GLY A 10 1.58 -4.80 5.64
CA GLY A 10 2.76 -5.60 5.97
C GLY A 10 4.05 -4.83 5.72
N GLY A 11 5.14 -5.21 6.37
CA GLY A 11 6.45 -4.58 6.16
C GLY A 11 6.98 -4.81 4.74
N ILE A 12 7.95 -4.00 4.32
CA ILE A 12 8.65 -4.22 3.05
C ILE A 12 9.16 -5.67 2.98
N GLY A 13 8.95 -6.35 1.86
CA GLY A 13 9.40 -7.74 1.67
C GLY A 13 8.59 -8.79 2.43
N SER A 14 7.47 -8.44 3.09
CA SER A 14 6.63 -9.40 3.80
C SER A 14 5.86 -10.36 2.89
N GLY A 15 5.70 -10.03 1.59
CA GLY A 15 4.86 -10.79 0.66
C GLY A 15 3.44 -10.23 0.50
N LYS A 16 3.18 -9.00 0.96
CA LYS A 16 1.89 -8.32 0.86
C LYS A 16 1.30 -8.34 -0.55
N SER A 17 2.09 -7.97 -1.57
CA SER A 17 1.62 -7.93 -2.96
C SER A 17 1.29 -9.32 -3.51
N THR A 18 2.00 -10.37 -3.06
CA THR A 18 1.69 -11.75 -3.38
C THR A 18 0.35 -12.15 -2.77
N ALA A 19 0.12 -11.82 -1.49
CA ALA A 19 -1.16 -12.07 -0.82
C ALA A 19 -2.32 -11.30 -1.47
N ALA A 20 -2.09 -10.05 -1.90
CA ALA A 20 -3.08 -9.26 -2.64
C ALA A 20 -3.48 -9.97 -3.96
N GLY A 21 -2.50 -10.46 -4.72
CA GLY A 21 -2.77 -11.24 -5.94
C GLY A 21 -3.54 -12.54 -5.67
N MET A 22 -3.22 -13.25 -4.58
CA MET A 22 -3.94 -14.45 -4.17
C MET A 22 -5.40 -14.14 -3.78
N LEU A 23 -5.65 -13.08 -3.02
CA LEU A 23 -7.00 -12.63 -2.68
C LEU A 23 -7.80 -12.22 -3.93
N ALA A 24 -7.16 -11.55 -4.89
CA ALA A 24 -7.79 -11.22 -6.17
C ALA A 24 -8.17 -12.49 -6.96
N ALA A 25 -7.32 -13.51 -6.98
CA ALA A 25 -7.60 -14.79 -7.62
C ALA A 25 -8.77 -15.54 -6.97
N LEU A 26 -9.04 -15.30 -5.69
CA LEU A 26 -10.21 -15.83 -4.97
C LEU A 26 -11.50 -15.02 -5.19
N GLY A 27 -11.44 -13.89 -5.92
CA GLY A 27 -12.60 -13.07 -6.25
C GLY A 27 -12.69 -11.73 -5.51
N ALA A 28 -11.72 -11.38 -4.65
CA ALA A 28 -11.67 -10.07 -4.03
C ALA A 28 -11.34 -8.97 -5.05
N VAL A 29 -11.96 -7.80 -4.92
CA VAL A 29 -11.53 -6.61 -5.66
C VAL A 29 -10.41 -5.93 -4.88
N VAL A 30 -9.22 -5.80 -5.48
CA VAL A 30 -8.06 -5.16 -4.85
C VAL A 30 -7.94 -3.71 -5.31
N ILE A 31 -7.90 -2.80 -4.35
CA ILE A 31 -7.67 -1.36 -4.54
C ILE A 31 -6.28 -1.02 -3.99
N ASP A 32 -5.32 -0.82 -4.88
CA ASP A 32 -3.92 -0.51 -4.53
C ASP A 32 -3.74 1.01 -4.40
N ALA A 33 -3.60 1.50 -3.16
CA ALA A 33 -3.40 2.92 -2.85
C ALA A 33 -2.09 3.47 -3.43
N ASP A 34 -1.04 2.66 -3.53
CA ASP A 34 0.23 3.06 -4.14
C ASP A 34 0.10 3.16 -5.66
N ALA A 35 -0.63 2.25 -6.31
CA ALA A 35 -0.92 2.34 -7.74
C ALA A 35 -1.74 3.59 -8.07
N ILE A 36 -2.75 3.89 -7.25
CA ILE A 36 -3.53 5.13 -7.38
C ILE A 36 -2.64 6.36 -7.20
N SER A 37 -1.79 6.38 -6.17
CA SER A 37 -0.83 7.48 -5.96
C SER A 37 0.11 7.67 -7.16
N ARG A 38 0.56 6.57 -7.76
CA ARG A 38 1.35 6.62 -9.00
C ARG A 38 0.54 7.18 -10.17
N SER A 39 -0.69 6.79 -10.33
CA SER A 39 -1.59 7.24 -11.40
C SER A 39 -1.88 8.73 -11.31
N VAL A 40 -2.29 9.25 -10.14
CA VAL A 40 -2.62 10.67 -9.98
C VAL A 40 -1.41 11.59 -10.15
N THR A 41 -0.19 11.07 -10.02
CA THR A 41 1.08 11.81 -10.21
C THR A 41 1.80 11.48 -11.51
N ALA A 42 1.24 10.65 -12.38
CA ALA A 42 1.75 10.35 -13.72
C ALA A 42 1.49 11.51 -14.71
N ALA A 43 1.99 11.40 -15.92
CA ALA A 43 1.71 12.36 -16.99
C ALA A 43 0.20 12.50 -17.20
N GLY A 44 -0.31 13.74 -17.14
CA GLY A 44 -1.75 14.02 -17.18
C GLY A 44 -2.55 13.63 -15.94
N GLY A 45 -1.88 13.17 -14.87
CA GLY A 45 -2.50 12.81 -13.62
C GLY A 45 -3.14 14.01 -12.90
N SER A 46 -4.21 13.75 -12.14
CA SER A 46 -5.03 14.79 -11.51
C SER A 46 -4.30 15.65 -10.49
N ALA A 47 -3.17 15.19 -9.94
CA ALA A 47 -2.35 15.93 -8.99
C ALA A 47 -1.42 16.94 -9.67
N ILE A 48 -1.09 16.77 -10.96
CA ILE A 48 -0.04 17.53 -11.63
C ILE A 48 -0.27 19.05 -11.61
N PRO A 49 -1.47 19.57 -11.90
CA PRO A 49 -1.70 21.02 -11.86
C PRO A 49 -1.44 21.63 -10.48
N ALA A 50 -1.92 20.97 -9.42
CA ALA A 50 -1.73 21.44 -8.05
C ALA A 50 -0.26 21.30 -7.59
N LEU A 51 0.42 20.23 -7.97
CA LEU A 51 1.84 20.02 -7.68
C LEU A 51 2.72 21.08 -8.38
N GLN A 52 2.42 21.40 -9.64
CA GLN A 52 3.12 22.45 -10.39
C GLN A 52 2.91 23.83 -9.78
N ALA A 53 1.68 24.12 -9.33
CA ALA A 53 1.37 25.39 -8.68
C ALA A 53 2.08 25.54 -7.33
N GLU A 54 2.17 24.46 -6.53
CA GLU A 54 2.76 24.47 -5.20
C GLU A 54 4.31 24.45 -5.21
N PHE A 55 4.90 23.62 -6.07
CA PHE A 55 6.35 23.35 -6.05
C PHE A 55 7.10 23.94 -7.24
N GLY A 56 6.36 24.43 -8.23
CA GLY A 56 6.92 25.00 -9.44
C GLY A 56 7.15 23.97 -10.57
N PRO A 57 7.38 24.49 -11.82
CA PRO A 57 7.50 23.64 -13.01
C PRO A 57 8.72 22.69 -12.97
N ALA A 58 9.73 23.00 -12.17
CA ALA A 58 10.91 22.15 -12.01
C ALA A 58 10.61 20.78 -11.38
N PHE A 59 9.46 20.62 -10.72
CA PHE A 59 9.02 19.36 -10.13
C PHE A 59 8.15 18.53 -11.09
N VAL A 60 7.95 18.99 -12.32
CA VAL A 60 7.24 18.26 -13.36
C VAL A 60 8.23 17.92 -14.47
N THR A 61 8.24 16.67 -14.90
CA THR A 61 9.11 16.16 -15.96
C THR A 61 8.64 16.69 -17.34
N ARG A 62 9.46 16.53 -18.38
CA ARG A 62 9.11 17.00 -19.75
C ARG A 62 7.87 16.32 -20.33
N ASP A 63 7.60 15.09 -19.93
CA ASP A 63 6.40 14.32 -20.29
C ASP A 63 5.18 14.62 -19.41
N GLY A 64 5.31 15.55 -18.45
CA GLY A 64 4.19 16.04 -17.64
C GLY A 64 3.88 15.19 -16.40
N ALA A 65 4.80 14.34 -15.93
CA ALA A 65 4.67 13.58 -14.69
C ALA A 65 5.39 14.28 -13.52
N LEU A 66 5.07 13.90 -12.28
CA LEU A 66 5.86 14.32 -11.12
C LEU A 66 7.30 13.80 -11.23
N ASP A 67 8.29 14.69 -11.11
CA ASP A 67 9.69 14.33 -10.92
C ASP A 67 9.90 13.74 -9.52
N ARG A 68 9.83 12.40 -9.46
CA ARG A 68 9.88 11.66 -8.18
C ARG A 68 11.22 11.74 -7.48
N ASP A 69 12.30 11.84 -8.23
CA ASP A 69 13.63 11.89 -7.63
C ASP A 69 13.86 13.26 -7.00
N ARG A 70 13.54 14.33 -7.72
CA ARG A 70 13.58 15.69 -7.18
C ARG A 70 12.64 15.87 -5.99
N MET A 71 11.42 15.34 -6.07
CA MET A 71 10.47 15.41 -4.95
C MET A 71 10.97 14.64 -3.74
N ARG A 72 11.58 13.48 -3.93
CA ARG A 72 12.19 12.68 -2.86
C ARG A 72 13.30 13.48 -2.17
N GLU A 73 14.21 14.08 -2.91
CA GLU A 73 15.27 14.92 -2.36
C GLU A 73 14.70 16.09 -1.55
N ALA A 74 13.71 16.79 -2.10
CA ALA A 74 13.07 17.91 -1.41
C ALA A 74 12.36 17.49 -0.11
N THR A 75 11.68 16.34 -0.11
CA THR A 75 11.01 15.80 1.09
C THR A 75 11.98 15.29 2.15
N TYR A 76 13.18 14.87 1.76
CA TYR A 76 14.26 14.54 2.72
C TYR A 76 14.87 15.80 3.33
N ALA A 77 15.02 16.88 2.55
CA ALA A 77 15.61 18.13 3.00
C ALA A 77 14.66 18.92 3.91
N ASP A 78 13.35 18.88 3.65
CA ASP A 78 12.33 19.65 4.38
C ASP A 78 11.06 18.83 4.65
N PRO A 79 10.78 18.48 5.93
CA PRO A 79 9.50 17.82 6.31
C PRO A 79 8.26 18.61 5.95
N GLY A 80 8.34 19.94 5.79
CA GLY A 80 7.25 20.79 5.34
C GLY A 80 6.85 20.51 3.89
N VAL A 81 7.81 20.22 3.01
CA VAL A 81 7.57 19.79 1.63
C VAL A 81 6.75 18.51 1.61
N ARG A 82 7.11 17.53 2.44
CA ARG A 82 6.37 16.29 2.57
C ARG A 82 4.91 16.53 2.95
N LYS A 83 4.65 17.37 3.95
CA LYS A 83 3.28 17.68 4.39
C LYS A 83 2.45 18.33 3.27
N ARG A 84 3.03 19.26 2.51
CA ARG A 84 2.36 19.92 1.38
C ARG A 84 2.08 18.92 0.24
N LEU A 85 3.04 18.05 -0.09
CA LEU A 85 2.84 16.97 -1.05
C LEU A 85 1.68 16.05 -0.64
N GLU A 86 1.70 15.59 0.60
CA GLU A 86 0.65 14.72 1.15
C GLU A 86 -0.72 15.42 1.15
N ALA A 87 -0.78 16.72 1.44
CA ALA A 87 -2.02 17.49 1.41
C ALA A 87 -2.65 17.57 0.01
N ILE A 88 -1.84 17.53 -1.05
CA ILE A 88 -2.32 17.50 -2.45
C ILE A 88 -2.70 16.07 -2.86
N VAL A 89 -1.83 15.09 -2.60
CA VAL A 89 -1.98 13.74 -3.15
C VAL A 89 -3.01 12.91 -2.39
N HIS A 90 -3.06 12.99 -1.05
CA HIS A 90 -3.94 12.14 -0.24
C HIS A 90 -5.44 12.32 -0.53
N PRO A 91 -5.99 13.55 -0.74
CA PRO A 91 -7.40 13.70 -1.12
C PRO A 91 -7.72 13.02 -2.46
N LEU A 92 -6.82 13.14 -3.45
CA LEU A 92 -7.01 12.55 -4.77
C LEU A 92 -6.95 11.01 -4.73
N VAL A 93 -6.01 10.46 -3.97
CA VAL A 93 -5.97 9.01 -3.72
C VAL A 93 -7.24 8.54 -3.01
N GLY A 94 -7.72 9.31 -2.03
CA GLY A 94 -8.96 9.01 -1.32
C GLY A 94 -10.18 9.00 -2.23
N ALA A 95 -10.34 10.02 -3.09
CA ALA A 95 -11.44 10.13 -4.04
C ALA A 95 -11.41 8.98 -5.07
N GLU A 96 -10.26 8.68 -5.63
CA GLU A 96 -10.12 7.59 -6.60
C GLU A 96 -10.35 6.21 -5.95
N SER A 97 -9.87 6.01 -4.71
CA SER A 97 -10.15 4.78 -3.97
C SER A 97 -11.66 4.61 -3.70
N THR A 98 -12.38 5.70 -3.38
CA THR A 98 -13.83 5.67 -3.20
C THR A 98 -14.54 5.35 -4.51
N ARG A 99 -14.14 5.96 -5.62
CA ARG A 99 -14.70 5.66 -6.94
C ARG A 99 -14.52 4.19 -7.33
N GLN A 100 -13.34 3.61 -7.09
CA GLN A 100 -13.09 2.18 -7.36
C GLN A 100 -13.92 1.29 -6.45
N GLU A 101 -14.08 1.65 -5.18
CA GLU A 101 -14.95 0.97 -4.22
C GLU A 101 -16.42 0.97 -4.70
N GLU A 102 -16.94 2.12 -5.13
CA GLU A 102 -18.31 2.24 -5.66
C GLU A 102 -18.53 1.37 -6.89
N LEU A 103 -17.57 1.33 -7.82
CA LEU A 103 -17.61 0.44 -8.98
C LEU A 103 -17.59 -1.03 -8.59
N ALA A 104 -16.78 -1.43 -7.62
CA ALA A 104 -16.74 -2.80 -7.12
C ALA A 104 -18.08 -3.19 -6.48
N LEU A 105 -18.67 -2.29 -5.70
CA LEU A 105 -20.01 -2.49 -5.11
C LEU A 105 -21.09 -2.66 -6.18
N ALA A 106 -21.11 -1.79 -7.18
CA ALA A 106 -22.05 -1.88 -8.29
C ALA A 106 -21.87 -3.18 -9.10
N GLY A 107 -20.64 -3.69 -9.15
CA GLY A 107 -20.29 -4.99 -9.74
C GLY A 107 -20.63 -6.21 -8.87
N GLY A 108 -21.17 -6.00 -7.65
CA GLY A 108 -21.57 -7.10 -6.76
C GLY A 108 -20.41 -7.72 -5.99
N ALA A 109 -19.30 -7.02 -5.80
CA ALA A 109 -18.15 -7.51 -5.02
C ALA A 109 -18.57 -7.84 -3.57
N SER A 110 -18.23 -9.03 -3.11
CA SER A 110 -18.44 -9.47 -1.72
C SER A 110 -17.30 -9.05 -0.79
N CYS A 111 -16.11 -8.85 -1.34
CA CYS A 111 -14.90 -8.45 -0.61
C CYS A 111 -14.11 -7.40 -1.38
N ILE A 112 -13.73 -6.32 -0.70
CA ILE A 112 -12.80 -5.31 -1.21
C ILE A 112 -11.57 -5.30 -0.32
N VAL A 113 -10.40 -5.44 -0.94
CA VAL A 113 -9.08 -5.39 -0.28
C VAL A 113 -8.41 -4.08 -0.62
N PHE A 114 -8.25 -3.21 0.37
CA PHE A 114 -7.42 -2.01 0.25
C PHE A 114 -5.97 -2.38 0.54
N ASP A 115 -5.14 -2.38 -0.48
CA ASP A 115 -3.70 -2.64 -0.35
C ASP A 115 -2.96 -1.35 0.05
N ILE A 116 -2.59 -1.25 1.35
CA ILE A 116 -2.05 -0.03 1.95
C ILE A 116 -0.78 -0.35 2.75
N PRO A 117 0.42 -0.04 2.22
CA PRO A 117 1.67 -0.32 2.93
C PRO A 117 1.80 0.33 4.30
N LEU A 118 1.32 1.58 4.43
CA LEU A 118 1.40 2.39 5.65
C LEU A 118 0.03 2.52 6.35
N LEU A 119 -0.74 1.43 6.42
CA LEU A 119 -2.07 1.43 7.03
C LEU A 119 -2.01 1.77 8.52
N VAL A 120 -1.04 1.23 9.22
CA VAL A 120 -0.89 1.39 10.69
C VAL A 120 -0.48 2.80 11.05
N GLU A 121 0.34 3.42 10.21
CA GLU A 121 0.76 4.82 10.35
C GLU A 121 -0.38 5.80 10.02
N SER A 122 -1.35 5.36 9.22
CA SER A 122 -2.47 6.18 8.74
C SER A 122 -3.77 5.88 9.48
N ARG A 123 -4.09 6.67 10.51
CA ARG A 123 -5.39 6.58 11.23
C ARG A 123 -6.60 6.67 10.29
N ARG A 124 -6.48 7.40 9.20
CA ARG A 124 -7.54 7.60 8.21
C ARG A 124 -7.96 6.31 7.53
N TRP A 125 -7.02 5.43 7.18
CA TRP A 125 -7.34 4.17 6.53
C TRP A 125 -8.00 3.17 7.48
N ARG A 126 -7.59 3.17 8.77
CA ARG A 126 -8.21 2.27 9.77
C ARG A 126 -9.72 2.48 9.91
N GLN A 127 -10.21 3.71 9.69
CA GLN A 127 -11.63 4.05 9.75
C GLN A 127 -12.43 3.60 8.52
N ARG A 128 -11.76 3.23 7.42
CA ARG A 128 -12.40 2.81 6.16
C ARG A 128 -12.50 1.30 5.99
N VAL A 129 -11.90 0.53 6.86
CA VAL A 129 -11.83 -0.92 6.75
C VAL A 129 -12.51 -1.59 7.94
N ASP A 130 -13.18 -2.71 7.68
CA ASP A 130 -13.83 -3.51 8.70
C ASP A 130 -12.82 -4.37 9.45
N LEU A 131 -11.82 -4.90 8.71
CA LEU A 131 -10.76 -5.78 9.22
C LEU A 131 -9.39 -5.34 8.73
N VAL A 132 -8.37 -5.51 9.55
CA VAL A 132 -6.96 -5.34 9.18
C VAL A 132 -6.29 -6.69 9.06
N LEU A 133 -5.86 -7.04 7.86
CA LEU A 133 -5.06 -8.20 7.54
C LEU A 133 -3.57 -7.81 7.45
N VAL A 134 -2.76 -8.37 8.33
CA VAL A 134 -1.31 -8.17 8.35
C VAL A 134 -0.61 -9.40 7.77
N ILE A 135 0.20 -9.21 6.74
CA ILE A 135 1.16 -10.23 6.30
C ILE A 135 2.43 -10.02 7.12
N ASP A 136 2.65 -10.92 8.07
CA ASP A 136 3.76 -10.85 9.00
C ASP A 136 4.98 -11.62 8.50
N CYS A 137 6.15 -11.04 8.72
CA CYS A 137 7.42 -11.62 8.34
C CYS A 137 8.53 -11.05 9.23
N PRO A 138 9.46 -11.88 9.77
CA PRO A 138 10.61 -11.43 10.51
C PRO A 138 11.50 -10.47 9.72
N ALA A 139 12.10 -9.49 10.40
CA ALA A 139 12.87 -8.43 9.75
C ALA A 139 14.05 -8.96 8.90
N GLU A 140 14.76 -9.98 9.36
CA GLU A 140 15.89 -10.54 8.61
C GLU A 140 15.44 -11.23 7.31
N LEU A 141 14.29 -11.91 7.32
CA LEU A 141 13.71 -12.50 6.11
C LEU A 141 13.20 -11.41 5.14
N GLN A 142 12.67 -10.30 5.67
CA GLN A 142 12.34 -9.12 4.85
C GLN A 142 13.58 -8.57 4.13
N VAL A 143 14.69 -8.40 4.86
CA VAL A 143 15.97 -7.94 4.29
C VAL A 143 16.44 -8.88 3.19
N GLU A 144 16.50 -10.20 3.47
CA GLU A 144 16.93 -11.20 2.50
C GLU A 144 16.10 -11.13 1.20
N ARG A 145 14.77 -11.14 1.34
CA ARG A 145 13.84 -11.11 0.18
C ARG A 145 13.99 -9.84 -0.66
N VAL A 146 14.13 -8.67 0.00
CA VAL A 146 14.27 -7.39 -0.71
C VAL A 146 15.62 -7.30 -1.40
N VAL A 147 16.72 -7.66 -0.74
CA VAL A 147 18.06 -7.67 -1.35
C VAL A 147 18.08 -8.56 -2.59
N ARG A 148 17.54 -9.78 -2.49
CA ARG A 148 17.48 -10.73 -3.61
C ARG A 148 16.66 -10.20 -4.79
N ARG A 149 15.55 -9.47 -4.52
CA ARG A 149 14.62 -8.98 -5.56
C ARG A 149 15.09 -7.69 -6.23
N SER A 150 15.65 -6.76 -5.47
CA SER A 150 15.82 -5.36 -5.91
C SER A 150 17.27 -4.88 -5.95
N ALA A 151 18.24 -5.74 -5.63
CA ALA A 151 19.67 -5.41 -5.54
C ALA A 151 20.00 -4.23 -4.59
N LEU A 152 19.08 -3.84 -3.70
CA LEU A 152 19.33 -2.82 -2.69
C LEU A 152 20.30 -3.35 -1.62
N ALA A 153 21.20 -2.50 -1.13
CA ALA A 153 22.06 -2.85 -0.02
C ALA A 153 21.24 -3.16 1.25
N ALA A 154 21.63 -4.18 2.00
CA ALA A 154 20.93 -4.59 3.23
C ALA A 154 20.77 -3.44 4.24
N ALA A 155 21.78 -2.55 4.36
CA ALA A 155 21.71 -1.36 5.21
C ALA A 155 20.58 -0.40 4.79
N THR A 156 20.35 -0.23 3.49
CA THR A 156 19.25 0.58 2.95
C THR A 156 17.89 -0.06 3.29
N VAL A 157 17.77 -1.36 3.14
CA VAL A 157 16.53 -2.09 3.48
C VAL A 157 16.22 -1.97 4.96
N ARG A 158 17.22 -2.11 5.84
CA ARG A 158 17.04 -1.91 7.30
C ARG A 158 16.57 -0.49 7.64
N LYS A 159 17.08 0.53 6.96
CA LYS A 159 16.60 1.92 7.12
C LYS A 159 15.12 2.05 6.73
N ILE A 160 14.70 1.41 5.62
CA ILE A 160 13.30 1.40 5.21
C ILE A 160 12.43 0.71 6.26
N ILE A 161 12.84 -0.47 6.77
CA ILE A 161 12.12 -1.17 7.83
C ILE A 161 11.99 -0.28 9.09
N ALA A 162 13.06 0.40 9.48
CA ALA A 162 13.06 1.29 10.64
C ALA A 162 12.17 2.54 10.47
N SER A 163 11.87 2.95 9.24
CA SER A 163 10.96 4.08 8.94
C SER A 163 9.48 3.68 8.90
N GLN A 164 9.16 2.39 8.91
CA GLN A 164 7.81 1.86 8.99
C GLN A 164 7.38 1.63 10.44
N ALA A 165 6.09 1.45 10.69
CA ALA A 165 5.60 0.96 11.98
C ALA A 165 6.35 -0.32 12.38
N THR A 166 6.66 -0.47 13.65
CA THR A 166 7.34 -1.67 14.15
C THR A 166 6.49 -2.92 13.93
N ARG A 167 7.11 -4.10 13.89
CA ARG A 167 6.36 -5.37 13.83
C ARG A 167 5.33 -5.47 14.94
N ALA A 168 5.69 -5.08 16.17
CA ALA A 168 4.76 -5.08 17.31
C ALA A 168 3.55 -4.17 17.08
N GLN A 169 3.75 -2.96 16.55
CA GLN A 169 2.65 -2.05 16.21
C GLN A 169 1.75 -2.61 15.12
N ARG A 170 2.31 -3.25 14.08
CA ARG A 170 1.51 -3.90 13.04
C ARG A 170 0.68 -5.05 13.61
N LEU A 171 1.28 -5.93 14.41
CA LEU A 171 0.58 -7.04 15.04
C LEU A 171 -0.52 -6.56 16.01
N ALA A 172 -0.27 -5.51 16.77
CA ALA A 172 -1.27 -4.92 17.67
C ALA A 172 -2.46 -4.28 16.93
N ALA A 173 -2.26 -3.84 15.68
CA ALA A 173 -3.32 -3.24 14.86
C ALA A 173 -4.11 -4.30 14.04
N ALA A 174 -3.65 -5.55 14.00
CA ALA A 174 -4.22 -6.61 13.18
C ALA A 174 -5.47 -7.22 13.80
N ASP A 175 -6.51 -7.43 12.99
CA ASP A 175 -7.63 -8.33 13.29
C ASP A 175 -7.32 -9.76 12.82
N ILE A 176 -6.47 -9.89 11.79
CA ILE A 176 -5.99 -11.16 11.23
C ILE A 176 -4.49 -11.03 10.93
N VAL A 177 -3.74 -12.05 11.30
CA VAL A 177 -2.31 -12.15 10.98
C VAL A 177 -2.08 -13.42 10.17
N VAL A 178 -1.48 -13.25 8.99
CA VAL A 178 -0.96 -14.36 8.18
C VAL A 178 0.55 -14.34 8.24
N SER A 179 1.14 -15.41 8.75
CA SER A 179 2.59 -15.55 8.87
C SER A 179 3.18 -16.00 7.53
N ASN A 180 4.05 -15.17 6.94
CA ASN A 180 4.76 -15.51 5.71
C ASN A 180 6.24 -15.78 6.00
N THR A 181 6.50 -16.82 6.79
CA THR A 181 7.86 -17.33 7.10
C THR A 181 8.25 -18.54 6.25
N GLY A 182 7.31 -19.06 5.44
CA GLY A 182 7.52 -20.22 4.59
C GLY A 182 8.56 -19.98 3.49
N ALA A 183 9.21 -21.05 3.08
CA ALA A 183 10.20 -21.04 2.00
C ALA A 183 9.55 -20.85 0.61
N THR A 184 8.27 -21.19 0.48
CA THR A 184 7.58 -21.20 -0.83
C THR A 184 6.25 -20.43 -0.78
N PRO A 185 5.79 -19.90 -1.94
CA PRO A 185 4.52 -19.19 -2.06
C PRO A 185 3.29 -20.06 -1.73
N GLU A 186 3.38 -21.38 -1.86
CA GLU A 186 2.27 -22.32 -1.64
C GLU A 186 1.81 -22.32 -0.19
N VAL A 187 2.74 -22.14 0.77
CA VAL A 187 2.39 -22.02 2.19
C VAL A 187 1.54 -20.78 2.42
N LEU A 188 1.93 -19.65 1.84
CA LEU A 188 1.14 -18.42 1.92
C LEU A 188 -0.23 -18.60 1.25
N ALA A 189 -0.29 -19.28 0.09
CA ALA A 189 -1.53 -19.53 -0.63
C ALA A 189 -2.52 -20.33 0.23
N THR A 190 -2.05 -21.36 0.94
CA THR A 190 -2.90 -22.15 1.85
C THR A 190 -3.48 -21.30 2.97
N GLU A 191 -2.67 -20.44 3.59
CA GLU A 191 -3.13 -19.53 4.65
C GLU A 191 -4.16 -18.52 4.11
N ILE A 192 -3.96 -17.99 2.91
CA ILE A 192 -4.90 -17.05 2.26
C ILE A 192 -6.21 -17.75 1.88
N GLU A 193 -6.16 -18.98 1.36
CA GLU A 193 -7.35 -19.76 1.01
C GLU A 193 -8.27 -20.01 2.23
N GLN A 194 -7.70 -20.22 3.42
CA GLN A 194 -8.46 -20.38 4.66
C GLN A 194 -9.29 -19.13 5.03
N LEU A 195 -8.92 -17.95 4.52
CA LEU A 195 -9.66 -16.71 4.76
C LEU A 195 -10.88 -16.54 3.84
N LYS A 196 -11.01 -17.37 2.80
CA LYS A 196 -12.05 -17.29 1.78
C LYS A 196 -13.45 -17.16 2.37
N SER A 197 -13.85 -18.10 3.22
CA SER A 197 -15.17 -18.08 3.85
C SER A 197 -15.39 -16.87 4.76
N ARG A 198 -14.34 -16.42 5.44
CA ARG A 198 -14.38 -15.26 6.33
C ARG A 198 -14.59 -13.95 5.58
N PHE A 199 -14.13 -13.88 4.33
CA PHE A 199 -14.25 -12.70 3.47
C PHE A 199 -15.45 -12.80 2.50
N GLY A 200 -16.20 -13.89 2.52
CA GLY A 200 -17.33 -14.11 1.64
C GLY A 200 -16.93 -14.36 0.18
N LEU A 201 -15.74 -14.93 -0.04
CA LEU A 201 -15.15 -15.24 -1.35
C LEU A 201 -15.46 -16.69 -1.77
#